data_f8592aa88c18d59c28f7d2ade20f9d3c
#
_entry.id   f8592aa88c18d59c28f7d2ade20f9d3c
#
_cell.length_a   1.000
_cell.length_b   1.000
_cell.length_c   1.000
_cell.angle_alpha   90.00
_cell.angle_beta   90.00
_cell.angle_gamma   90.00
#
_symmetry.space_group_name_H-M   'P 1'
#
loop_
_entity.id
_entity.type
_entity.pdbx_description
1 polymer ?
#
loop_
_entity_poly.entity_id
_entity_poly.type
_entity_poly.pdbx_seq_one_letter_code
_entity_poly.pdbx_strand_id
1 'polypeptide(L)'
;LPFTAGIRYMLLSTLSFAVMNVFIKKVSNIPAMEVVFFRCAVSMLLCFYIIWQDKADWKGSNRKLLLARGIFGTIALYTFFITLQQIPLGTAVTIQYLSPIFTTIIAIFWLHEKVKPLQWLFFALSFAGVLVIKGFDSRISLTMLAVGITSALASGFAYNMVRSLKEKEHTMVVVLHFQLIGALTGFVFMLFDWKTPQGWEWFYLIMIGICTQLGQVNLTKALQSEKIANVTIF
;
A
#
# COMPACT_ATOMS: atom_id res chain seq x y z
N LEU A 1 -18.08 17.60 -8.01
CA LEU A 1 -16.83 17.19 -8.67
C LEU A 1 -17.19 16.11 -9.71
N PRO A 2 -16.83 16.28 -11.00
CA PRO A 2 -17.04 15.21 -11.96
C PRO A 2 -16.23 13.98 -11.50
N PHE A 3 -16.85 12.80 -11.52
CA PHE A 3 -16.19 11.54 -11.21
C PHE A 3 -15.18 11.25 -12.33
N THR A 4 -13.95 11.70 -12.12
CA THR A 4 -12.86 11.46 -13.07
C THR A 4 -12.45 9.97 -13.04
N ALA A 5 -11.76 9.51 -14.10
CA ALA A 5 -11.27 8.13 -14.16
C ALA A 5 -10.35 7.81 -12.98
N GLY A 6 -9.50 8.76 -12.54
CA GLY A 6 -8.61 8.59 -11.38
C GLY A 6 -9.36 8.37 -10.08
N ILE A 7 -10.44 9.11 -9.82
CA ILE A 7 -11.29 8.94 -8.65
C ILE A 7 -11.96 7.56 -8.65
N ARG A 8 -12.48 7.09 -9.80
CA ARG A 8 -13.07 5.75 -9.91
C ARG A 8 -12.05 4.65 -9.59
N TYR A 9 -10.84 4.75 -10.13
CA TYR A 9 -9.78 3.80 -9.83
C TYR A 9 -9.39 3.83 -8.34
N MET A 10 -9.34 5.00 -7.72
CA MET A 10 -9.03 5.11 -6.29
C MET A 10 -10.12 4.47 -5.43
N LEU A 11 -11.41 4.70 -5.72
CA LEU A 11 -12.51 4.08 -4.99
C LEU A 11 -12.49 2.54 -5.11
N LEU A 12 -12.23 2.00 -6.32
CA LEU A 12 -12.09 0.56 -6.52
C LEU A 12 -10.89 0.00 -5.77
N SER A 13 -9.78 0.73 -5.75
CA SER A 13 -8.59 0.37 -4.97
C SER A 13 -8.89 0.32 -3.48
N THR A 14 -9.50 1.36 -2.94
CA THR A 14 -9.86 1.46 -1.52
C THR A 14 -10.80 0.34 -1.08
N LEU A 15 -11.83 0.04 -1.89
CA LEU A 15 -12.73 -1.09 -1.62
C LEU A 15 -11.98 -2.43 -1.61
N SER A 16 -11.11 -2.66 -2.60
CA SER A 16 -10.32 -3.88 -2.68
C SER A 16 -9.40 -4.04 -1.47
N PHE A 17 -8.74 -2.97 -1.03
CA PHE A 17 -7.91 -2.99 0.17
C PHE A 17 -8.71 -3.14 1.45
N ALA A 18 -9.91 -2.57 1.53
CA ALA A 18 -10.79 -2.76 2.69
C ALA A 18 -11.15 -4.25 2.89
N VAL A 19 -11.55 -4.92 1.81
CA VAL A 19 -11.81 -6.37 1.82
C VAL A 19 -10.54 -7.17 2.17
N MET A 20 -9.40 -6.83 1.57
CA MET A 20 -8.11 -7.43 1.89
C MET A 20 -7.77 -7.32 3.38
N ASN A 21 -7.96 -6.15 3.99
CA ASN A 21 -7.66 -5.92 5.40
C ASN A 21 -8.50 -6.79 6.34
N VAL A 22 -9.76 -7.06 5.98
CA VAL A 22 -10.61 -8.00 6.73
C VAL A 22 -10.00 -9.41 6.70
N PHE A 23 -9.57 -9.89 5.54
CA PHE A 23 -8.91 -11.20 5.44
C PHE A 23 -7.59 -11.26 6.20
N ILE A 24 -6.77 -10.20 6.16
CA ILE A 24 -5.52 -10.12 6.94
C ILE A 24 -5.82 -10.26 8.44
N LYS A 25 -6.89 -9.64 8.93
CA LYS A 25 -7.29 -9.78 10.34
C LYS A 25 -7.73 -11.19 10.71
N LYS A 26 -8.27 -11.97 9.75
CA LYS A 26 -8.64 -13.39 9.96
C LYS A 26 -7.43 -14.33 10.05
N VAL A 27 -6.29 -13.93 9.51
CA VAL A 27 -5.02 -14.67 9.56
C VAL A 27 -3.99 -14.02 10.50
N SER A 28 -4.44 -13.32 11.54
CA SER A 28 -3.56 -12.63 12.48
C SER A 28 -2.64 -13.54 13.30
N ASN A 29 -2.90 -14.85 13.28
CA ASN A 29 -2.05 -15.89 13.85
C ASN A 29 -0.88 -16.30 12.94
N ILE A 30 -0.88 -15.92 11.65
CA ILE A 30 0.21 -16.16 10.70
C ILE A 30 1.18 -14.98 10.76
N PRO A 31 2.51 -15.21 10.77
CA PRO A 31 3.50 -14.14 10.80
C PRO A 31 3.32 -13.14 9.66
N ALA A 32 3.47 -11.84 9.95
CA ALA A 32 3.20 -10.78 8.98
C ALA A 32 4.00 -10.93 7.67
N MET A 33 5.26 -11.38 7.76
CA MET A 33 6.10 -11.58 6.56
C MET A 33 5.66 -12.75 5.71
N GLU A 34 5.10 -13.79 6.31
CA GLU A 34 4.52 -14.91 5.59
C GLU A 34 3.27 -14.46 4.81
N VAL A 35 2.40 -13.67 5.45
CA VAL A 35 1.25 -13.05 4.77
C VAL A 35 1.70 -12.14 3.63
N VAL A 36 2.79 -11.36 3.82
CA VAL A 36 3.40 -10.54 2.76
C VAL A 36 3.87 -11.41 1.60
N PHE A 37 4.53 -12.54 1.89
CA PHE A 37 4.98 -13.47 0.85
C PHE A 37 3.80 -13.98 -0.01
N PHE A 38 2.80 -14.61 0.61
CA PHE A 38 1.66 -15.17 -0.13
C PHE A 38 0.91 -14.10 -0.92
N ARG A 39 0.64 -12.96 -0.31
CA ARG A 39 0.02 -11.82 -0.96
C ARG A 39 0.79 -11.37 -2.21
N CYS A 40 2.09 -11.21 -2.08
CA CYS A 40 2.94 -10.76 -3.18
C CYS A 40 3.11 -11.85 -4.25
N ALA A 41 3.25 -13.12 -3.86
CA ALA A 41 3.39 -14.25 -4.78
C ALA A 41 2.15 -14.40 -5.67
N VAL A 42 0.95 -14.41 -5.09
CA VAL A 42 -0.30 -14.50 -5.86
C VAL A 42 -0.45 -13.30 -6.80
N SER A 43 -0.23 -12.08 -6.31
CA SER A 43 -0.33 -10.87 -7.13
C SER A 43 0.74 -10.84 -8.23
N MET A 44 1.96 -11.32 -7.96
CA MET A 44 3.04 -11.44 -8.94
C MET A 44 2.67 -12.37 -10.10
N LEU A 45 2.09 -13.54 -9.81
CA LEU A 45 1.62 -14.47 -10.84
C LEU A 45 0.57 -13.82 -11.76
N LEU A 46 -0.36 -13.09 -11.18
CA LEU A 46 -1.37 -12.35 -11.94
C LEU A 46 -0.75 -11.21 -12.78
N CYS A 47 0.26 -10.51 -12.25
CA CYS A 47 1.00 -9.50 -13.00
C CYS A 47 1.73 -10.12 -14.21
N PHE A 48 2.43 -11.23 -14.03
CA PHE A 48 3.12 -11.91 -15.13
C PHE A 48 2.16 -12.36 -16.23
N TYR A 49 1.00 -12.90 -15.85
CA TYR A 49 -0.03 -13.30 -16.80
C TYR A 49 -0.50 -12.11 -17.67
N ILE A 50 -0.79 -10.97 -17.06
CA ILE A 50 -1.26 -9.78 -17.78
C ILE A 50 -0.13 -9.19 -18.66
N ILE A 51 1.09 -9.07 -18.12
CA ILE A 51 2.26 -8.58 -18.88
C ILE A 51 2.53 -9.45 -20.11
N TRP A 52 2.39 -10.76 -19.96
CA TRP A 52 2.53 -11.69 -21.08
C TRP A 52 1.44 -11.48 -22.15
N GLN A 53 0.18 -11.26 -21.74
CA GLN A 53 -0.91 -10.94 -22.67
C GLN A 53 -0.68 -9.60 -23.38
N ASP A 54 -0.26 -8.56 -22.66
CA ASP A 54 -0.04 -7.23 -23.18
C ASP A 54 1.28 -7.10 -23.97
N LYS A 55 2.09 -8.17 -24.02
CA LYS A 55 3.44 -8.20 -24.62
C LYS A 55 4.35 -7.06 -24.14
N ALA A 56 4.16 -6.61 -22.87
CA ALA A 56 4.95 -5.55 -22.28
C ALA A 56 6.31 -6.09 -21.79
N ASP A 57 7.35 -5.23 -21.84
CA ASP A 57 8.66 -5.61 -21.28
C ASP A 57 8.59 -5.55 -19.73
N TRP A 58 8.67 -6.72 -19.10
CA TRP A 58 8.63 -6.85 -17.64
C TRP A 58 9.81 -6.20 -16.91
N LYS A 59 10.93 -5.97 -17.60
CA LYS A 59 12.16 -5.39 -17.00
C LYS A 59 12.01 -3.92 -16.67
N GLY A 60 11.14 -3.21 -17.41
CA GLY A 60 10.97 -1.78 -17.29
C GLY A 60 12.19 -0.95 -17.71
N SER A 61 11.99 0.31 -17.98
CA SER A 61 13.02 1.27 -18.41
C SER A 61 13.71 1.97 -17.26
N ASN A 62 12.96 2.37 -16.22
CA ASN A 62 13.50 3.11 -15.07
C ASN A 62 13.67 2.22 -13.82
N ARG A 63 14.63 1.30 -13.88
CA ARG A 63 14.88 0.30 -12.83
C ARG A 63 15.15 0.92 -11.45
N LYS A 64 15.78 2.09 -11.37
CA LYS A 64 16.09 2.76 -10.09
C LYS A 64 14.80 3.17 -9.36
N LEU A 65 13.86 3.80 -10.07
CA LEU A 65 12.57 4.18 -9.49
C LEU A 65 11.68 2.97 -9.21
N LEU A 66 11.71 1.94 -10.06
CA LEU A 66 10.99 0.68 -9.82
C LEU A 66 11.51 -0.03 -8.57
N LEU A 67 12.83 -0.09 -8.37
CA LEU A 67 13.46 -0.66 -7.18
C LEU A 67 13.11 0.17 -5.93
N ALA A 68 13.25 1.50 -5.99
CA ALA A 68 12.88 2.39 -4.89
C ALA A 68 11.40 2.23 -4.51
N ARG A 69 10.49 2.18 -5.51
CA ARG A 69 9.06 1.88 -5.29
C ARG A 69 8.87 0.56 -4.55
N GLY A 70 9.60 -0.47 -4.95
CA GLY A 70 9.51 -1.79 -4.33
C GLY A 70 10.00 -1.79 -2.88
N ILE A 71 11.14 -1.18 -2.60
CA ILE A 71 11.73 -1.11 -1.25
C ILE A 71 10.80 -0.32 -0.30
N PHE A 72 10.46 0.93 -0.63
CA PHE A 72 9.58 1.75 0.22
C PHE A 72 8.20 1.12 0.35
N GLY A 73 7.67 0.52 -0.74
CA GLY A 73 6.41 -0.19 -0.69
C GLY A 73 6.44 -1.42 0.22
N THR A 74 7.53 -2.18 0.25
CA THR A 74 7.67 -3.36 1.11
C THR A 74 7.82 -2.96 2.58
N ILE A 75 8.59 -1.90 2.88
CA ILE A 75 8.69 -1.35 4.24
C ILE A 75 7.31 -0.89 4.72
N ALA A 76 6.59 -0.12 3.90
CA ALA A 76 5.24 0.34 4.21
C ALA A 76 4.28 -0.82 4.48
N LEU A 77 4.33 -1.83 3.63
CA LEU A 77 3.48 -3.00 3.71
C LEU A 77 3.72 -3.82 4.99
N TYR A 78 4.97 -4.12 5.28
CA TYR A 78 5.35 -4.90 6.44
C TYR A 78 4.96 -4.22 7.74
N THR A 79 5.31 -2.94 7.88
CA THR A 79 4.95 -2.15 9.07
C THR A 79 3.44 -1.99 9.21
N PHE A 80 2.70 -1.85 8.10
CA PHE A 80 1.24 -1.81 8.13
C PHE A 80 0.63 -3.15 8.59
N PHE A 81 1.15 -4.28 8.11
CA PHE A 81 0.63 -5.59 8.49
C PHE A 81 0.88 -5.91 9.96
N ILE A 82 2.06 -5.56 10.50
CA ILE A 82 2.30 -5.62 11.95
C ILE A 82 1.24 -4.80 12.70
N THR A 83 1.01 -3.56 12.26
CA THR A 83 0.01 -2.70 12.88
C THR A 83 -1.39 -3.31 12.82
N LEU A 84 -1.80 -3.84 11.65
CA LEU A 84 -3.10 -4.51 11.48
C LEU A 84 -3.28 -5.73 12.38
N GLN A 85 -2.22 -6.49 12.63
CA GLN A 85 -2.27 -7.68 13.47
C GLN A 85 -2.32 -7.34 14.96
N GLN A 86 -1.62 -6.29 15.38
CA GLN A 86 -1.41 -5.95 16.80
C GLN A 86 -2.48 -5.04 17.40
N ILE A 87 -3.10 -4.15 16.62
CA ILE A 87 -4.12 -3.21 17.10
C ILE A 87 -5.46 -3.38 16.36
N PRO A 88 -6.57 -2.78 16.85
CA PRO A 88 -7.86 -2.85 16.17
C PRO A 88 -7.80 -2.36 14.74
N LEU A 89 -8.50 -3.06 13.83
CA LEU A 89 -8.51 -2.78 12.38
C LEU A 89 -8.82 -1.31 12.07
N GLY A 90 -9.87 -0.74 12.70
CA GLY A 90 -10.26 0.66 12.48
C GLY A 90 -9.15 1.63 12.84
N THR A 91 -8.46 1.40 13.96
CA THR A 91 -7.35 2.25 14.41
C THR A 91 -6.14 2.14 13.48
N ALA A 92 -5.76 0.92 13.06
CA ALA A 92 -4.66 0.70 12.14
C ALA A 92 -4.90 1.43 10.80
N VAL A 93 -6.12 1.32 10.26
CA VAL A 93 -6.51 2.01 9.03
C VAL A 93 -6.52 3.53 9.21
N THR A 94 -6.99 4.04 10.36
CA THR A 94 -6.99 5.48 10.63
C THR A 94 -5.58 6.06 10.69
N ILE A 95 -4.63 5.34 11.31
CA ILE A 95 -3.22 5.75 11.29
C ILE A 95 -2.68 5.75 9.85
N GLN A 96 -3.05 4.76 9.04
CA GLN A 96 -2.63 4.70 7.64
C GLN A 96 -3.18 5.86 6.79
N TYR A 97 -4.30 6.49 7.16
CA TYR A 97 -4.78 7.72 6.53
C TYR A 97 -3.87 8.94 6.70
N LEU A 98 -2.78 8.85 7.47
CA LEU A 98 -1.70 9.84 7.41
C LEU A 98 -0.88 9.73 6.11
N SER A 99 -0.94 8.62 5.38
CA SER A 99 -0.14 8.44 4.15
C SER A 99 -0.45 9.47 3.06
N PRO A 100 -1.69 9.92 2.78
CA PRO A 100 -1.97 11.04 1.89
C PRO A 100 -1.25 12.35 2.28
N ILE A 101 -1.12 12.60 3.58
CA ILE A 101 -0.42 13.79 4.09
C ILE A 101 1.05 13.71 3.71
N PHE A 102 1.73 12.61 4.09
CA PHE A 102 3.14 12.40 3.75
C PHE A 102 3.35 12.36 2.23
N THR A 103 2.44 11.70 1.49
CA THR A 103 2.49 11.65 0.02
C THR A 103 2.47 13.07 -0.57
N THR A 104 1.58 13.93 -0.07
CA THR A 104 1.45 15.30 -0.56
C THR A 104 2.65 16.16 -0.16
N ILE A 105 3.14 16.05 1.07
CA ILE A 105 4.35 16.77 1.52
C ILE A 105 5.55 16.37 0.64
N ILE A 106 5.77 15.09 0.40
CA ILE A 106 6.85 14.61 -0.46
C ILE A 106 6.65 15.10 -1.90
N ALA A 107 5.41 15.13 -2.42
CA ALA A 107 5.12 15.60 -3.77
C ALA A 107 5.46 17.10 -3.97
N ILE A 108 5.33 17.93 -2.93
CA ILE A 108 5.76 19.34 -2.99
C ILE A 108 7.26 19.43 -3.30
N PHE A 109 8.09 18.68 -2.58
CA PHE A 109 9.54 18.72 -2.72
C PHE A 109 10.07 17.92 -3.90
N TRP A 110 9.46 16.75 -4.18
CA TRP A 110 9.94 15.82 -5.20
C TRP A 110 9.37 16.08 -6.58
N LEU A 111 8.06 16.38 -6.66
CA LEU A 111 7.33 16.58 -7.91
C LEU A 111 7.00 18.05 -8.20
N HIS A 112 7.38 18.96 -7.27
CA HIS A 112 7.05 20.40 -7.33
C HIS A 112 5.54 20.67 -7.51
N GLU A 113 4.69 19.79 -6.95
CA GLU A 113 3.22 19.97 -6.99
C GLU A 113 2.81 21.08 -6.02
N LYS A 114 1.88 21.95 -6.48
CA LYS A 114 1.33 23.04 -5.65
C LYS A 114 0.14 22.52 -4.85
N VAL A 115 0.14 22.78 -3.56
CA VAL A 115 -0.91 22.41 -2.61
C VAL A 115 -1.72 23.64 -2.21
N LYS A 116 -3.05 23.50 -2.16
CA LYS A 116 -3.94 24.60 -1.75
C LYS A 116 -3.84 24.79 -0.23
N PRO A 117 -3.90 26.05 0.28
CA PRO A 117 -3.84 26.32 1.72
C PRO A 117 -4.86 25.54 2.56
N LEU A 118 -6.07 25.32 2.02
CA LEU A 118 -7.11 24.55 2.69
C LEU A 118 -6.72 23.07 2.95
N GLN A 119 -5.84 22.48 2.13
CA GLN A 119 -5.37 21.10 2.32
C GLN A 119 -4.51 21.00 3.58
N TRP A 120 -3.75 22.04 3.93
CA TRP A 120 -2.96 22.08 5.17
C TRP A 120 -3.86 22.01 6.42
N LEU A 121 -5.01 22.69 6.38
CA LEU A 121 -5.99 22.59 7.48
C LEU A 121 -6.50 21.15 7.61
N PHE A 122 -6.84 20.48 6.50
CA PHE A 122 -7.29 19.09 6.54
C PHE A 122 -6.19 18.14 7.03
N PHE A 123 -4.94 18.39 6.67
CA PHE A 123 -3.80 17.61 7.18
C PHE A 123 -3.65 17.77 8.70
N ALA A 124 -3.73 18.99 9.22
CA ALA A 124 -3.68 19.25 10.65
C ALA A 124 -4.83 18.56 11.40
N LEU A 125 -6.06 18.62 10.86
CA LEU A 125 -7.23 17.96 11.44
C LEU A 125 -7.08 16.43 11.42
N SER A 126 -6.58 15.84 10.34
CA SER A 126 -6.33 14.40 10.24
C SER A 126 -5.29 13.94 11.26
N PHE A 127 -4.20 14.69 11.42
CA PHE A 127 -3.16 14.38 12.40
C PHE A 127 -3.70 14.52 13.84
N ALA A 128 -4.44 15.56 14.13
CA ALA A 128 -5.12 15.74 15.43
C ALA A 128 -6.09 14.59 15.71
N GLY A 129 -6.84 14.12 14.70
CA GLY A 129 -7.74 12.96 14.84
C GLY A 129 -7.00 11.68 15.23
N VAL A 130 -5.81 11.41 14.68
CA VAL A 130 -4.99 10.26 15.07
C VAL A 130 -4.51 10.38 16.53
N LEU A 131 -4.12 11.59 16.97
CA LEU A 131 -3.72 11.83 18.35
C LEU A 131 -4.89 11.63 19.33
N VAL A 132 -6.08 12.08 18.98
CA VAL A 132 -7.30 11.87 19.77
C VAL A 132 -7.60 10.38 19.92
N ILE A 133 -7.57 9.62 18.84
CA ILE A 133 -7.79 8.15 18.87
C ILE A 133 -6.75 7.48 19.77
N LYS A 134 -5.48 7.87 19.69
CA LYS A 134 -4.42 7.35 20.56
C LYS A 134 -4.70 7.68 22.03
N GLY A 135 -5.18 8.89 22.33
CA GLY A 135 -5.48 9.32 23.70
C GLY A 135 -6.61 8.53 24.36
N PHE A 136 -7.60 8.07 23.58
CA PHE A 136 -8.75 7.31 24.08
C PHE A 136 -8.59 5.78 24.03
N ASP A 137 -7.64 5.25 23.27
CA ASP A 137 -7.44 3.80 23.14
C ASP A 137 -6.11 3.37 23.79
N SER A 138 -6.20 2.84 25.01
CA SER A 138 -5.05 2.34 25.78
C SER A 138 -4.37 1.11 25.14
N ARG A 139 -5.03 0.44 24.20
CA ARG A 139 -4.48 -0.72 23.46
C ARG A 139 -3.41 -0.32 22.45
N ILE A 140 -3.29 0.97 22.15
CA ILE A 140 -2.31 1.49 21.20
C ILE A 140 -1.05 1.88 21.98
N SER A 141 -0.01 1.04 21.91
CA SER A 141 1.29 1.41 22.45
C SER A 141 1.95 2.52 21.59
N LEU A 142 2.85 3.28 22.21
CA LEU A 142 3.62 4.30 21.48
C LEU A 142 4.46 3.66 20.35
N THR A 143 4.94 2.43 20.58
CA THR A 143 5.68 1.66 19.57
C THR A 143 4.81 1.36 18.37
N MET A 144 3.56 0.87 18.55
CA MET A 144 2.66 0.58 17.45
C MET A 144 2.23 1.83 16.69
N LEU A 145 2.06 2.95 17.39
CA LEU A 145 1.83 4.24 16.73
C LEU A 145 3.01 4.65 15.85
N ALA A 146 4.25 4.53 16.35
CA ALA A 146 5.46 4.83 15.58
C ALA A 146 5.60 3.92 14.37
N VAL A 147 5.33 2.61 14.50
CA VAL A 147 5.33 1.64 13.39
C VAL A 147 4.29 2.03 12.33
N GLY A 148 3.08 2.41 12.75
CA GLY A 148 2.01 2.86 11.83
C GLY A 148 2.37 4.17 11.11
N ILE A 149 2.97 5.14 11.80
CA ILE A 149 3.46 6.38 11.18
C ILE A 149 4.57 6.09 10.18
N THR A 150 5.50 5.18 10.51
CA THR A 150 6.56 4.72 9.58
C THR A 150 5.96 4.11 8.34
N SER A 151 4.91 3.30 8.48
CA SER A 151 4.16 2.75 7.34
C SER A 151 3.59 3.84 6.45
N ALA A 152 2.90 4.82 7.04
CA ALA A 152 2.29 5.92 6.31
C ALA A 152 3.34 6.77 5.58
N LEU A 153 4.49 7.06 6.21
CA LEU A 153 5.60 7.79 5.60
C LEU A 153 6.22 7.01 4.43
N ALA A 154 6.52 5.74 4.62
CA ALA A 154 7.07 4.88 3.57
C ALA A 154 6.08 4.73 2.39
N SER A 155 4.78 4.65 2.66
CA SER A 155 3.74 4.70 1.63
C SER A 155 3.80 6.01 0.84
N GLY A 156 4.02 7.14 1.51
CA GLY A 156 4.18 8.45 0.89
C GLY A 156 5.31 8.47 -0.13
N PHE A 157 6.48 7.94 0.21
CA PHE A 157 7.60 7.78 -0.74
C PHE A 157 7.23 6.86 -1.90
N ALA A 158 6.67 5.68 -1.59
CA ALA A 158 6.29 4.71 -2.60
C ALA A 158 5.30 5.27 -3.63
N TYR A 159 4.29 6.04 -3.21
CA TYR A 159 3.29 6.65 -4.10
C TYR A 159 3.89 7.75 -4.99
N ASN A 160 4.82 8.53 -4.46
CA ASN A 160 5.55 9.52 -5.27
C ASN A 160 6.43 8.85 -6.34
N MET A 161 7.03 7.68 -6.04
CA MET A 161 7.74 6.89 -7.07
C MET A 161 6.79 6.41 -8.16
N VAL A 162 5.59 5.89 -7.80
CA VAL A 162 4.56 5.51 -8.77
C VAL A 162 4.19 6.68 -9.68
N ARG A 163 4.01 7.86 -9.09
CA ARG A 163 3.68 9.09 -9.83
C ARG A 163 4.81 9.50 -10.79
N SER A 164 6.07 9.40 -10.34
CA SER A 164 7.26 9.70 -11.15
C SER A 164 7.45 8.72 -12.33
N LEU A 165 6.82 7.54 -12.26
CA LEU A 165 6.82 6.53 -13.31
C LEU A 165 5.66 6.70 -14.32
N LYS A 166 4.80 7.71 -14.13
CA LYS A 166 3.74 8.06 -15.08
C LYS A 166 4.32 8.24 -16.48
N GLU A 167 3.65 7.70 -17.50
CA GLU A 167 4.03 7.78 -18.92
C GLU A 167 5.41 7.16 -19.28
N LYS A 168 6.15 6.67 -18.27
CA LYS A 168 7.47 6.03 -18.46
C LYS A 168 7.40 4.53 -18.40
N GLU A 169 6.43 4.00 -17.63
CA GLU A 169 6.35 2.57 -17.37
C GLU A 169 4.90 2.07 -17.46
N HIS A 170 4.74 0.88 -17.98
CA HIS A 170 3.44 0.20 -17.98
C HIS A 170 2.97 -0.06 -16.54
N THR A 171 1.68 0.17 -16.25
CA THR A 171 1.11 0.03 -14.90
C THR A 171 1.45 -1.32 -14.26
N MET A 172 1.35 -2.43 -15.02
CA MET A 172 1.62 -3.77 -14.50
C MET A 172 3.10 -3.98 -14.16
N VAL A 173 4.03 -3.32 -14.87
CA VAL A 173 5.46 -3.39 -14.57
C VAL A 173 5.77 -2.71 -13.24
N VAL A 174 5.13 -1.58 -12.97
CA VAL A 174 5.26 -0.88 -11.67
C VAL A 174 4.74 -1.74 -10.52
N VAL A 175 3.58 -2.39 -10.71
CA VAL A 175 3.01 -3.31 -9.71
C VAL A 175 3.89 -4.55 -9.55
N LEU A 176 4.36 -5.16 -10.66
CA LEU A 176 5.20 -6.36 -10.64
C LEU A 176 6.48 -6.18 -9.82
N HIS A 177 7.22 -5.08 -10.04
CA HIS A 177 8.48 -4.85 -9.32
C HIS A 177 8.26 -4.72 -7.80
N PHE A 178 7.18 -4.09 -7.38
CA PHE A 178 6.81 -4.05 -5.97
C PHE A 178 6.49 -5.46 -5.42
N GLN A 179 5.73 -6.26 -6.18
CA GLN A 179 5.40 -7.62 -5.75
C GLN A 179 6.63 -8.53 -5.74
N LEU A 180 7.55 -8.39 -6.69
CA LEU A 180 8.81 -9.13 -6.72
C LEU A 180 9.66 -8.85 -5.46
N ILE A 181 9.85 -7.58 -5.11
CA ILE A 181 10.63 -7.21 -3.93
C ILE A 181 9.92 -7.66 -2.66
N GLY A 182 8.60 -7.47 -2.57
CA GLY A 182 7.80 -7.93 -1.44
C GLY A 182 7.83 -9.46 -1.29
N ALA A 183 7.71 -10.21 -2.39
CA ALA A 183 7.77 -11.68 -2.36
C ALA A 183 9.16 -12.17 -1.95
N LEU A 184 10.23 -11.59 -2.51
CA LEU A 184 11.61 -11.97 -2.16
C LEU A 184 11.89 -11.68 -0.69
N THR A 185 11.54 -10.49 -0.21
CA THR A 185 11.72 -10.12 1.21
C THR A 185 10.89 -11.03 2.11
N GLY A 186 9.59 -11.21 1.80
CA GLY A 186 8.71 -12.10 2.54
C GLY A 186 9.23 -13.54 2.57
N PHE A 187 9.72 -14.06 1.43
CA PHE A 187 10.32 -15.40 1.35
C PHE A 187 11.51 -15.56 2.29
N VAL A 188 12.45 -14.61 2.28
CA VAL A 188 13.63 -14.67 3.14
C VAL A 188 13.24 -14.66 4.62
N PHE A 189 12.34 -13.77 5.03
CA PHE A 189 11.95 -13.67 6.43
C PHE A 189 11.06 -14.81 6.90
N MET A 190 10.17 -15.37 6.05
CA MET A 190 9.34 -16.50 6.43
C MET A 190 10.15 -17.78 6.70
N LEU A 191 11.39 -17.89 6.18
CA LEU A 191 12.25 -19.02 6.49
C LEU A 191 12.67 -19.09 7.98
N PHE A 192 12.62 -17.95 8.67
CA PHE A 192 12.97 -17.87 10.09
C PHE A 192 11.76 -18.02 11.02
N ASP A 193 10.56 -17.76 10.52
CA ASP A 193 9.32 -17.79 11.31
C ASP A 193 8.17 -18.31 10.43
N TRP A 194 8.21 -19.62 10.13
CA TRP A 194 7.20 -20.28 9.31
C TRP A 194 6.10 -20.88 10.19
N LYS A 195 4.85 -20.59 9.83
CA LYS A 195 3.69 -21.22 10.44
C LYS A 195 2.79 -21.78 9.36
N THR A 196 2.74 -23.11 9.23
CA THR A 196 1.92 -23.77 8.19
C THR A 196 0.47 -23.35 8.30
N PRO A 197 -0.12 -22.69 7.25
CA PRO A 197 -1.51 -22.32 7.23
C PRO A 197 -2.42 -23.54 7.32
N GLN A 198 -3.55 -23.44 8.02
CA GLN A 198 -4.48 -24.54 8.24
C GLN A 198 -5.88 -24.22 7.69
N GLY A 199 -6.53 -25.23 7.09
CA GLY A 199 -7.92 -25.16 6.65
C GLY A 199 -8.24 -23.92 5.81
N TRP A 200 -9.12 -23.05 6.33
CA TRP A 200 -9.56 -21.84 5.66
C TRP A 200 -8.50 -20.74 5.52
N GLU A 201 -7.37 -20.81 6.22
CA GLU A 201 -6.30 -19.83 6.13
C GLU A 201 -5.70 -19.76 4.72
N TRP A 202 -5.59 -20.90 4.02
CA TRP A 202 -5.18 -20.95 2.63
C TRP A 202 -6.10 -20.14 1.71
N PHE A 203 -7.41 -20.29 1.90
CA PHE A 203 -8.37 -19.48 1.15
C PHE A 203 -8.20 -17.99 1.44
N TYR A 204 -8.04 -17.60 2.70
CA TYR A 204 -7.83 -16.19 3.05
C TYR A 204 -6.53 -15.62 2.45
N LEU A 205 -5.44 -16.36 2.46
CA LEU A 205 -4.17 -15.95 1.86
C LEU A 205 -4.29 -15.73 0.34
N ILE A 206 -4.98 -16.60 -0.37
CA ILE A 206 -5.25 -16.45 -1.81
C ILE A 206 -6.13 -15.21 -2.06
N MET A 207 -7.19 -15.03 -1.28
CA MET A 207 -8.06 -13.86 -1.40
C MET A 207 -7.34 -12.54 -1.10
N ILE A 208 -6.44 -12.52 -0.12
CA ILE A 208 -5.56 -11.38 0.15
C ILE A 208 -4.74 -11.04 -1.10
N GLY A 209 -4.17 -12.03 -1.78
CA GLY A 209 -3.40 -11.81 -3.00
C GLY A 209 -4.23 -11.27 -4.17
N ILE A 210 -5.44 -11.82 -4.39
CA ILE A 210 -6.37 -11.37 -5.44
C ILE A 210 -6.84 -9.93 -5.17
N CYS A 211 -7.30 -9.64 -3.95
CA CYS A 211 -7.70 -8.29 -3.54
C CYS A 211 -6.53 -7.30 -3.65
N THR A 212 -5.31 -7.75 -3.33
CA THR A 212 -4.09 -6.98 -3.55
C THR A 212 -3.91 -6.59 -5.01
N GLN A 213 -4.00 -7.56 -5.93
CA GLN A 213 -3.82 -7.28 -7.36
C GLN A 213 -4.82 -6.23 -7.84
N LEU A 214 -6.09 -6.41 -7.52
CA LEU A 214 -7.13 -5.45 -7.88
C LEU A 214 -6.86 -4.05 -7.27
N GLY A 215 -6.52 -4.02 -5.98
CA GLY A 215 -6.21 -2.78 -5.28
C GLY A 215 -4.98 -2.07 -5.85
N GLN A 216 -3.87 -2.78 -6.04
CA GLN A 216 -2.61 -2.19 -6.51
C GLN A 216 -2.67 -1.70 -7.97
N VAL A 217 -3.34 -2.44 -8.85
CA VAL A 217 -3.52 -2.01 -10.24
C VAL A 217 -4.34 -0.73 -10.29
N ASN A 218 -5.48 -0.68 -9.59
CA ASN A 218 -6.32 0.50 -9.57
C ASN A 218 -5.64 1.69 -8.87
N LEU A 219 -4.92 1.47 -7.76
CA LEU A 219 -4.11 2.51 -7.11
C LEU A 219 -3.06 3.09 -8.07
N THR A 220 -2.32 2.22 -8.75
CA THR A 220 -1.29 2.67 -9.69
C THR A 220 -1.90 3.47 -10.84
N LYS A 221 -3.02 3.01 -11.43
CA LYS A 221 -3.76 3.75 -12.47
C LYS A 221 -4.24 5.10 -11.95
N ALA A 222 -4.77 5.18 -10.73
CA ALA A 222 -5.22 6.44 -10.12
C ALA A 222 -4.06 7.43 -9.97
N LEU A 223 -2.95 7.00 -9.39
CA LEU A 223 -1.77 7.84 -9.17
C LEU A 223 -1.08 8.26 -10.48
N GLN A 224 -1.16 7.44 -11.52
CA GLN A 224 -0.63 7.77 -12.84
C GLN A 224 -1.57 8.67 -13.64
N SER A 225 -2.87 8.68 -13.37
CA SER A 225 -3.86 9.47 -14.16
C SER A 225 -3.93 10.93 -13.72
N GLU A 226 -3.84 11.24 -12.42
CA GLU A 226 -4.10 12.56 -11.86
C GLU A 226 -3.05 13.02 -10.84
N LYS A 227 -3.15 14.31 -10.43
CA LYS A 227 -2.31 14.85 -9.34
C LYS A 227 -2.59 14.09 -8.05
N ILE A 228 -1.53 13.81 -7.29
CA ILE A 228 -1.58 13.06 -6.03
C ILE A 228 -2.62 13.66 -5.08
N ALA A 229 -2.56 14.99 -4.87
CA ALA A 229 -3.45 15.69 -3.95
C ALA A 229 -4.96 15.58 -4.30
N ASN A 230 -5.32 15.18 -5.53
CA ASN A 230 -6.71 15.02 -5.93
C ASN A 230 -7.25 13.60 -5.71
N VAL A 231 -6.37 12.59 -5.75
CA VAL A 231 -6.78 11.17 -5.68
C VAL A 231 -6.56 10.56 -4.30
N THR A 232 -5.59 11.03 -3.54
CA THR A 232 -5.26 10.43 -2.22
C THR A 232 -6.23 10.82 -1.09
N ILE A 233 -7.17 11.73 -1.36
CA ILE A 233 -8.24 12.10 -0.41
C ILE A 233 -9.34 11.02 -0.35
N PHE A 234 -9.49 10.19 -1.37
CA PHE A 234 -10.45 9.10 -1.49
C PHE A 234 -9.80 7.75 -1.17
#